data_ed6d0bc3ccb344fcd9d00eeabed36f5c
#
_entry.id   ed6d0bc3ccb344fcd9d00eeabed36f5c
#
_cell.length_a   1.000
_cell.length_b   1.000
_cell.length_c   1.000
_cell.angle_alpha   90.00
_cell.angle_beta   90.00
_cell.angle_gamma   90.00
#
_symmetry.space_group_name_H-M   'P 1'
#
loop_
_entity.id
_entity.type
_entity.pdbx_description
1 polymer ?
#
loop_
_entity_poly.entity_id
_entity_poly.type
_entity_poly.pdbx_seq_one_letter_code
_entity_poly.pdbx_strand_id
1 'polypeptide(L)'
;MLKFSGALAALALAVSLAACSSVNTPSSEITENYSGTLSPLGQVSTNFNASKNGELQMTLTSLTPRPVVGFIALAIGQPVTGGCSPLIGYVVSQAAIGQQYSFGQLNKGSYCLLVADPNGALTTDTVFNVQYVHP
;
A
#
# COMPACT_ATOMS: atom_id res chain seq x y z
N MET A 1 -36.96 -22.34 -65.63
CA MET A 1 -35.61 -22.41 -65.01
C MET A 1 -35.37 -21.15 -64.20
N LEU A 2 -35.62 -21.20 -62.90
CA LEU A 2 -35.33 -20.10 -61.96
C LEU A 2 -33.99 -20.37 -61.31
N LYS A 3 -33.03 -19.44 -61.48
CA LYS A 3 -31.77 -19.46 -60.77
C LYS A 3 -31.89 -18.52 -59.54
N PHE A 4 -31.94 -19.08 -58.33
CA PHE A 4 -31.85 -18.34 -57.12
C PHE A 4 -30.35 -18.16 -56.76
N SER A 5 -29.83 -16.94 -56.85
CA SER A 5 -28.55 -16.58 -56.31
C SER A 5 -28.74 -16.12 -54.86
N GLY A 6 -28.37 -16.97 -53.94
CA GLY A 6 -28.37 -16.63 -52.53
C GLY A 6 -27.14 -15.80 -52.18
N ALA A 7 -27.35 -14.55 -51.82
CA ALA A 7 -26.30 -13.72 -51.19
C ALA A 7 -26.21 -14.04 -49.71
N LEU A 8 -25.11 -14.67 -49.27
CA LEU A 8 -24.76 -14.81 -47.85
C LEU A 8 -24.24 -13.47 -47.35
N ALA A 9 -25.05 -12.80 -46.54
CA ALA A 9 -24.59 -11.66 -45.75
C ALA A 9 -23.85 -12.18 -44.53
N ALA A 10 -22.53 -12.09 -44.53
CA ALA A 10 -21.70 -12.35 -43.36
C ALA A 10 -21.81 -11.17 -42.40
N LEU A 11 -22.57 -11.35 -41.31
CA LEU A 11 -22.63 -10.39 -40.20
C LEU A 11 -21.40 -10.54 -39.32
N ALA A 12 -20.42 -9.70 -39.55
CA ALA A 12 -19.24 -9.63 -38.66
C ALA A 12 -19.64 -8.95 -37.36
N LEU A 13 -19.80 -9.73 -36.26
CA LEU A 13 -19.94 -9.22 -34.90
C LEU A 13 -18.56 -8.73 -34.45
N ALA A 14 -18.34 -7.43 -34.51
CA ALA A 14 -17.20 -6.78 -33.85
C ALA A 14 -17.51 -6.75 -32.37
N VAL A 15 -16.96 -7.70 -31.60
CA VAL A 15 -16.92 -7.66 -30.15
C VAL A 15 -15.86 -6.63 -29.77
N SER A 16 -16.28 -5.42 -29.46
CA SER A 16 -15.45 -4.41 -28.83
C SER A 16 -15.18 -4.84 -27.40
N LEU A 17 -14.01 -5.45 -27.17
CA LEU A 17 -13.42 -5.60 -25.84
C LEU A 17 -13.11 -4.20 -25.31
N ALA A 18 -14.05 -3.64 -24.54
CA ALA A 18 -13.75 -2.50 -23.70
C ALA A 18 -12.75 -2.98 -22.65
N ALA A 19 -11.46 -2.79 -22.93
CA ALA A 19 -10.42 -2.99 -21.95
C ALA A 19 -10.68 -1.99 -20.82
N CYS A 20 -11.04 -2.48 -19.63
CA CYS A 20 -10.99 -1.72 -18.42
C CYS A 20 -9.53 -1.35 -18.14
N SER A 21 -9.07 -0.23 -18.69
CA SER A 21 -7.77 0.35 -18.45
C SER A 21 -7.84 1.26 -17.21
N SER A 22 -7.97 0.65 -16.03
CA SER A 22 -7.80 1.37 -14.77
C SER A 22 -6.84 0.63 -13.83
N VAL A 23 -6.01 -0.22 -14.38
CA VAL A 23 -4.93 -0.81 -13.61
C VAL A 23 -3.74 0.14 -13.73
N ASN A 24 -3.32 0.76 -12.62
CA ASN A 24 -2.04 1.44 -12.58
C ASN A 24 -0.98 0.48 -13.09
N THR A 25 -0.25 0.90 -14.13
CA THR A 25 0.86 0.09 -14.62
C THR A 25 1.90 0.00 -13.49
N PRO A 26 2.41 -1.20 -13.14
CA PRO A 26 3.40 -1.37 -12.07
C PRO A 26 4.62 -0.45 -12.17
N SER A 27 4.97 -0.03 -13.39
CA SER A 27 6.07 0.91 -13.68
C SER A 27 5.82 2.35 -13.20
N SER A 28 4.64 2.66 -12.67
CA SER A 28 4.28 3.99 -12.20
C SER A 28 4.24 4.12 -10.69
N GLU A 29 4.52 3.06 -9.97
CA GLU A 29 4.58 3.03 -8.51
C GLU A 29 6.04 3.21 -8.03
N ILE A 30 6.18 3.89 -6.91
CA ILE A 30 7.46 4.13 -6.25
C ILE A 30 7.56 3.18 -5.07
N THR A 31 8.65 2.42 -5.00
CA THR A 31 8.98 1.58 -3.85
C THR A 31 10.02 2.27 -3.01
N GLU A 32 9.70 2.49 -1.75
CA GLU A 32 10.61 3.09 -0.77
C GLU A 32 10.79 2.18 0.44
N ASN A 33 11.87 2.40 1.19
CA ASN A 33 12.15 1.70 2.45
C ASN A 33 12.33 2.74 3.54
N TYR A 34 11.69 2.49 4.68
CA TYR A 34 11.88 3.25 5.90
C TYR A 34 12.46 2.35 6.98
N SER A 35 13.66 2.68 7.42
CA SER A 35 14.36 1.99 8.50
C SER A 35 14.63 2.94 9.65
N GLY A 36 14.57 2.42 10.86
CA GLY A 36 14.85 3.20 12.05
C GLY A 36 14.88 2.34 13.30
N THR A 37 14.94 3.01 14.44
CA THR A 37 14.87 2.37 15.75
C THR A 37 13.58 2.80 16.42
N LEU A 38 12.81 1.81 16.88
CA LEU A 38 11.58 1.99 17.64
C LEU A 38 11.82 1.61 19.09
N SER A 39 11.61 2.55 20.01
CA SER A 39 11.67 2.29 21.45
C SER A 39 10.37 1.70 21.97
N PRO A 40 10.40 0.95 23.09
CA PRO A 40 9.17 0.48 23.75
C PRO A 40 8.17 1.61 24.01
N LEU A 41 6.90 1.35 23.68
CA LEU A 41 5.82 2.34 23.75
C LEU A 41 6.04 3.61 22.89
N GLY A 42 7.03 3.58 22.00
CA GLY A 42 7.40 4.70 21.14
C GLY A 42 6.69 4.70 19.79
N GLN A 43 6.94 5.79 19.07
CA GLN A 43 6.52 5.92 17.68
C GLN A 43 7.53 6.76 16.89
N VAL A 44 7.69 6.44 15.63
CA VAL A 44 8.52 7.18 14.67
C VAL A 44 7.82 7.26 13.34
N SER A 45 8.11 8.29 12.55
CA SER A 45 7.48 8.48 11.25
C SER A 45 8.42 9.08 10.21
N THR A 46 8.08 8.85 8.95
CA THR A 46 8.71 9.51 7.80
C THR A 46 7.64 10.05 6.86
N ASN A 47 7.96 11.12 6.14
CA ASN A 47 7.04 11.74 5.19
C ASN A 47 7.34 11.26 3.77
N PHE A 48 6.28 11.16 2.96
CA PHE A 48 6.39 10.89 1.53
C PHE A 48 5.30 11.62 0.74
N ASN A 49 5.44 11.68 -0.58
CA ASN A 49 4.48 12.34 -1.46
C ASN A 49 3.94 11.34 -2.50
N ALA A 50 2.63 11.17 -2.54
CA ALA A 50 1.95 10.50 -3.64
C ALA A 50 1.82 11.50 -4.81
N SER A 51 2.49 11.23 -5.93
CA SER A 51 2.51 12.13 -7.09
C SER A 51 1.23 12.09 -7.91
N LYS A 52 0.45 11.03 -7.76
CA LYS A 52 -0.83 10.75 -8.42
C LYS A 52 -1.72 9.91 -7.52
N ASN A 53 -2.93 9.59 -7.98
CA ASN A 53 -3.80 8.64 -7.31
C ASN A 53 -3.36 7.21 -7.66
N GLY A 54 -3.40 6.30 -6.70
CA GLY A 54 -3.04 4.90 -6.91
C GLY A 54 -3.10 4.07 -5.64
N GLU A 55 -2.73 2.82 -5.74
CA GLU A 55 -2.73 1.90 -4.60
C GLU A 55 -1.54 2.14 -3.68
N LEU A 56 -1.74 1.85 -2.41
CA LEU A 56 -0.72 1.85 -1.38
C LEU A 56 -0.55 0.43 -0.83
N GLN A 57 0.70 0.02 -0.68
CA GLN A 57 1.06 -1.25 -0.07
C GLN A 57 2.15 -1.02 0.98
N MET A 58 2.10 -1.78 2.07
CA MET A 58 3.15 -1.76 3.11
C MET A 58 3.53 -3.18 3.50
N THR A 59 4.79 -3.40 3.79
CA THR A 59 5.32 -4.66 4.30
C THR A 59 6.35 -4.38 5.39
N LEU A 60 6.13 -4.90 6.59
CA LEU A 60 7.17 -4.94 7.62
C LEU A 60 8.18 -6.03 7.23
N THR A 61 9.34 -5.64 6.72
CA THR A 61 10.30 -6.60 6.18
C THR A 61 11.23 -7.17 7.26
N SER A 62 11.52 -6.38 8.30
CA SER A 62 12.32 -6.85 9.43
C SER A 62 12.00 -6.10 10.73
N LEU A 63 12.25 -6.80 11.84
CA LEU A 63 12.13 -6.27 13.21
C LEU A 63 13.13 -7.04 14.08
N THR A 64 14.14 -6.34 14.61
CA THR A 64 15.24 -6.98 15.34
C THR A 64 15.62 -6.18 16.60
N PRO A 65 15.56 -6.77 17.81
CA PRO A 65 15.04 -8.12 18.08
C PRO A 65 13.53 -8.22 17.87
N ARG A 66 13.03 -9.41 17.52
CA ARG A 66 11.58 -9.65 17.42
C ARG A 66 10.95 -9.64 18.80
N PRO A 67 9.76 -9.05 18.97
CA PRO A 67 9.01 -9.18 20.21
C PRO A 67 8.63 -10.64 20.44
N VAL A 68 8.69 -11.08 21.68
CA VAL A 68 8.30 -12.45 22.08
C VAL A 68 6.77 -12.61 22.04
N VAL A 69 6.07 -11.54 22.41
CA VAL A 69 4.61 -11.47 22.46
C VAL A 69 4.17 -10.12 21.90
N GLY A 70 3.10 -10.13 21.14
CA GLY A 70 2.50 -8.90 20.59
C GLY A 70 3.07 -8.49 19.23
N PHE A 71 2.62 -7.34 18.78
CA PHE A 71 2.89 -6.80 17.45
C PHE A 71 3.11 -5.29 17.53
N ILE A 72 3.88 -4.76 16.60
CA ILE A 72 3.92 -3.32 16.35
C ILE A 72 2.81 -2.93 15.37
N ALA A 73 2.52 -1.64 15.31
CA ALA A 73 1.54 -1.07 14.38
C ALA A 73 2.22 -0.28 13.26
N LEU A 74 1.62 -0.33 12.07
CA LEU A 74 1.96 0.51 10.93
C LEU A 74 0.74 1.35 10.55
N ALA A 75 0.94 2.58 10.15
CA ALA A 75 -0.15 3.41 9.65
C ALA A 75 0.33 4.40 8.60
N ILE A 76 -0.58 4.78 7.72
CA ILE A 76 -0.44 5.96 6.88
C ILE A 76 -1.29 7.08 7.47
N GLY A 77 -0.76 8.27 7.46
CA GLY A 77 -1.40 9.44 8.04
C GLY A 77 -1.12 10.74 7.31
N GLN A 78 -1.59 11.81 7.90
CA GLN A 78 -1.27 13.16 7.49
C GLN A 78 -0.13 13.70 8.34
N PRO A 79 0.89 14.35 7.72
CA PRO A 79 1.93 15.02 8.48
C PRO A 79 1.34 16.11 9.37
N VAL A 80 1.73 16.10 10.64
CA VAL A 80 1.38 17.13 11.62
C VAL A 80 2.65 17.62 12.30
N THR A 81 2.57 18.76 13.00
CA THR A 81 3.71 19.26 13.77
C THR A 81 4.15 18.20 14.78
N GLY A 82 5.40 17.75 14.63
CA GLY A 82 6.01 16.75 15.53
C GLY A 82 5.63 15.31 15.27
N GLY A 83 4.97 14.96 14.13
CA GLY A 83 4.67 13.56 13.88
C GLY A 83 3.70 13.29 12.72
N CYS A 84 2.94 12.23 12.88
CA CYS A 84 2.04 11.66 11.90
C CYS A 84 0.70 11.37 12.55
N SER A 85 -0.39 11.88 11.99
CA SER A 85 -1.76 11.60 12.42
C SER A 85 -2.37 10.51 11.54
N PRO A 86 -2.61 9.29 12.05
CA PRO A 86 -3.12 8.18 11.26
C PRO A 86 -4.47 8.48 10.61
N LEU A 87 -4.64 8.03 9.37
CA LEU A 87 -5.91 8.08 8.65
C LEU A 87 -6.73 6.83 8.97
N ILE A 88 -8.04 7.02 9.12
CA ILE A 88 -9.00 5.92 9.29
C ILE A 88 -8.94 5.02 8.05
N GLY A 89 -8.85 3.70 8.27
CA GLY A 89 -8.76 2.71 7.19
C GLY A 89 -7.34 2.45 6.68
N TYR A 90 -6.34 3.16 7.18
CA TYR A 90 -4.92 2.99 6.79
C TYR A 90 -4.05 2.58 7.97
N VAL A 91 -4.59 1.78 8.88
CA VAL A 91 -3.91 1.31 10.09
C VAL A 91 -3.84 -0.21 10.10
N VAL A 92 -2.64 -0.74 10.31
CA VAL A 92 -2.37 -2.15 10.61
C VAL A 92 -1.97 -2.23 12.08
N SER A 93 -2.89 -2.63 12.94
CA SER A 93 -2.65 -2.68 14.39
C SER A 93 -1.76 -3.85 14.83
N GLN A 94 -1.62 -4.87 14.00
CA GLN A 94 -0.83 -6.06 14.24
C GLN A 94 -0.04 -6.42 12.99
N ALA A 95 1.10 -5.76 12.79
CA ALA A 95 1.94 -5.97 11.63
C ALA A 95 2.80 -7.23 11.80
N ALA A 96 2.58 -8.21 10.93
CA ALA A 96 3.38 -9.42 10.84
C ALA A 96 4.55 -9.23 9.86
N ILE A 97 5.72 -9.72 10.22
CA ILE A 97 6.93 -9.63 9.38
C ILE A 97 6.72 -10.45 8.10
N GLY A 98 6.99 -9.83 6.95
CA GLY A 98 6.86 -10.45 5.63
C GLY A 98 5.45 -10.42 5.04
N GLN A 99 4.44 -10.01 5.80
CA GLN A 99 3.09 -9.86 5.28
C GLN A 99 2.92 -8.51 4.59
N GLN A 100 2.42 -8.54 3.37
CA GLN A 100 2.03 -7.35 2.62
C GLN A 100 0.60 -6.94 2.99
N TYR A 101 0.42 -5.66 3.27
CA TYR A 101 -0.86 -5.03 3.53
C TYR A 101 -1.17 -4.09 2.39
N SER A 102 -2.28 -4.33 1.71
CA SER A 102 -2.78 -3.48 0.62
C SER A 102 -3.90 -2.61 1.14
N PHE A 103 -3.80 -1.33 0.89
CA PHE A 103 -4.84 -0.34 1.18
C PHE A 103 -5.45 0.12 -0.13
N GLY A 104 -6.66 0.58 -0.06
CA GLY A 104 -7.35 1.12 -1.21
C GLY A 104 -6.61 2.31 -1.85
N GLN A 105 -7.28 3.01 -2.70
CA GLN A 105 -6.70 4.11 -3.45
C GLN A 105 -6.27 5.26 -2.55
N LEU A 106 -4.99 5.61 -2.61
CA LEU A 106 -4.43 6.83 -2.03
C LEU A 106 -4.54 7.97 -3.07
N ASN A 107 -5.04 9.11 -2.67
CA ASN A 107 -5.10 10.28 -3.53
C ASN A 107 -3.73 10.97 -3.60
N LYS A 108 -3.48 11.72 -4.68
CA LYS A 108 -2.32 12.60 -4.76
C LYS A 108 -2.26 13.52 -3.54
N GLY A 109 -1.08 13.60 -2.89
CA GLY A 109 -0.90 14.45 -1.71
C GLY A 109 0.33 14.08 -0.89
N SER A 110 0.51 14.79 0.22
CA SER A 110 1.58 14.55 1.20
C SER A 110 1.05 13.69 2.33
N TYR A 111 1.83 12.67 2.69
CA TYR A 111 1.48 11.67 3.68
C TYR A 111 2.67 11.37 4.59
N CYS A 112 2.42 10.63 5.65
CA CYS A 112 3.45 10.06 6.51
C CYS A 112 3.21 8.58 6.75
N LEU A 113 4.29 7.82 6.87
CA LEU A 113 4.30 6.45 7.36
C LEU A 113 4.66 6.47 8.83
N LEU A 114 3.83 5.91 9.67
CA LEU A 114 4.01 5.79 11.11
C LEU A 114 4.35 4.34 11.47
N VAL A 115 5.36 4.16 12.31
CA VAL A 115 5.71 2.89 12.96
C VAL A 115 5.60 3.10 14.46
N ALA A 116 4.83 2.27 15.15
CA ALA A 116 4.52 2.47 16.56
C ALA A 116 4.44 1.16 17.35
N ASP A 117 4.74 1.24 18.65
CA ASP A 117 4.49 0.19 19.62
C ASP A 117 3.41 0.64 20.63
N PRO A 118 2.13 0.66 20.23
CA PRO A 118 1.06 1.23 21.05
C PRO A 118 0.74 0.41 22.30
N ASN A 119 1.10 -0.87 22.32
CA ASN A 119 0.75 -1.80 23.38
C ASN A 119 1.94 -2.29 24.22
N GLY A 120 3.15 -1.77 23.98
CA GLY A 120 4.35 -2.19 24.70
C GLY A 120 4.77 -3.63 24.38
N ALA A 121 4.67 -4.04 23.11
CA ALA A 121 5.14 -5.35 22.65
C ALA A 121 6.67 -5.43 22.70
N LEU A 122 7.36 -4.31 22.53
CA LEU A 122 8.82 -4.24 22.60
C LEU A 122 9.31 -4.15 24.04
N THR A 123 10.37 -4.87 24.33
CA THR A 123 11.05 -4.82 25.65
C THR A 123 12.35 -4.03 25.61
N THR A 124 12.84 -3.71 24.43
CA THR A 124 14.07 -2.96 24.18
C THR A 124 13.94 -2.21 22.85
N ASP A 125 14.85 -1.29 22.63
CA ASP A 125 14.98 -0.63 21.33
C ASP A 125 15.15 -1.65 20.22
N THR A 126 14.37 -1.51 19.17
CA THR A 126 14.22 -2.49 18.09
C THR A 126 14.43 -1.82 16.74
N VAL A 127 15.32 -2.35 15.92
CA VAL A 127 15.54 -1.88 14.56
C VAL A 127 14.47 -2.49 13.65
N PHE A 128 13.81 -1.65 12.88
CA PHE A 128 12.80 -2.06 11.92
C PHE A 128 13.16 -1.66 10.49
N ASN A 129 12.57 -2.35 9.53
CA ASN A 129 12.52 -1.94 8.13
C ASN A 129 11.10 -2.17 7.60
N VAL A 130 10.53 -1.14 6.99
CA VAL A 130 9.24 -1.17 6.30
C VAL A 130 9.46 -0.80 4.85
N GLN A 131 9.04 -1.68 3.95
CA GLN A 131 8.94 -1.37 2.53
C GLN A 131 7.52 -0.87 2.26
N TYR A 132 7.39 0.21 1.53
CA TYR A 132 6.09 0.70 1.09
C TYR A 132 6.13 1.10 -0.39
N VAL A 133 5.01 0.85 -1.05
CA VAL A 133 4.81 1.11 -2.49
C VAL A 133 3.67 2.10 -2.60
N HIS A 134 3.90 3.20 -3.27
CA HIS A 134 2.92 4.28 -3.39
C HIS A 134 2.95 4.93 -4.79
N PRO A 135 1.86 5.62 -5.20
CA PRO A 135 1.76 6.24 -6.51
C PRO A 135 2.51 7.57 -6.65
#